data_24708b4c86404ec5253ec281ca9d9e83
#
_entry.id   24708b4c86404ec5253ec281ca9d9e83
#
_cell.length_a   1.000
_cell.length_b   1.000
_cell.length_c   1.000
_cell.angle_alpha   90.00
_cell.angle_beta   90.00
_cell.angle_gamma   90.00
#
_symmetry.space_group_name_H-M   'P 1'
#
loop_
_entity.id
_entity.type
_entity.pdbx_description
1 polymer ?
#
loop_
_entity_poly.entity_id
_entity_poly.type
_entity_poly.pdbx_seq_one_letter_code
_entity_poly.pdbx_strand_id
1 'polypeptide(L)'
;MEADDKNVTVTASVKNIGDTFAGKEVVQVYYSAPDGTIEKPYQELGGFGKSDLLSPGESQTITISFPTRSMASYDEKKAAWVLEAGTYYIRVGNSSRTTKVAAALNLKETVVTVQGKNLFPADDAPQELSKAGVTPYSYEGEAEEKAAAKQIDICSKCIKTETVVYSETPEAFPAYEGEKLTAADVKSGKATLKDLVSQLTVEEMATVCNGTADGLGQEGFIGSSSDMAPGAAGDTTSILLADRGIYNTILADGPAGLRLIPHFVVDADGKMVSSGNPLEDAFNKNEIEVPEGGTEYFQYCTAIPVAALLAQSWNMDLIRKCGDIVGKEMEEFHISVWLAPGMNIHRNPLCGRNFEYYSEDPLVAGMCAAADTRGIQSHAGIGTSIKHFAANNQEDNRMYVNEHISERAMREIYLKGFEIAVKTAQPMTIMSSYNLVNGVHTANSHDLLTAAARDEWGFAGYVMTDWGTSEDMSGLFAYKYNLKYGHSTSRECVLAGNDLQMPGQQGNRQEIIASVADGTLPLGQLQTCAYRILNVVLQSLAYDDCKPYGDQFDLEEAVTVTKA
;
A
#
# COMPACT_ATOMS: atom_id res chain seq x y z
N MET A 1 -20.87 -19.65 17.99
CA MET A 1 -20.27 -19.62 16.66
C MET A 1 -21.33 -19.97 15.61
N GLU A 2 -21.36 -19.23 14.49
CA GLU A 2 -22.22 -19.40 13.34
C GLU A 2 -21.37 -19.33 12.07
N ALA A 3 -21.80 -20.03 11.02
CA ALA A 3 -21.15 -19.95 9.71
C ALA A 3 -22.17 -20.32 8.60
N ASP A 4 -22.02 -19.65 7.47
CA ASP A 4 -22.79 -19.90 6.25
C ASP A 4 -21.90 -19.77 5.00
N ASP A 5 -22.49 -19.69 3.82
CA ASP A 5 -21.78 -19.50 2.56
C ASP A 5 -21.11 -18.12 2.42
N LYS A 6 -21.43 -17.16 3.28
CA LYS A 6 -20.91 -15.79 3.23
C LYS A 6 -19.87 -15.54 4.30
N ASN A 7 -20.17 -15.87 5.57
CA ASN A 7 -19.36 -15.49 6.71
C ASN A 7 -19.19 -16.61 7.73
N VAL A 8 -18.05 -16.60 8.38
CA VAL A 8 -17.77 -17.32 9.62
C VAL A 8 -17.76 -16.30 10.74
N THR A 9 -18.60 -16.50 11.77
CA THR A 9 -18.71 -15.58 12.93
C THR A 9 -18.47 -16.35 14.22
N VAL A 10 -17.45 -15.91 14.94
CA VAL A 10 -17.04 -16.47 16.22
C VAL A 10 -17.30 -15.45 17.33
N THR A 11 -17.99 -15.89 18.38
CA THR A 11 -18.21 -15.11 19.59
C THR A 11 -17.46 -15.79 20.74
N ALA A 12 -16.51 -15.08 21.36
CA ALA A 12 -15.69 -15.56 22.46
C ALA A 12 -15.85 -14.65 23.68
N SER A 13 -15.87 -15.25 24.87
CA SER A 13 -15.85 -14.50 26.14
C SER A 13 -14.42 -14.48 26.70
N VAL A 14 -13.95 -13.27 27.00
CA VAL A 14 -12.66 -13.04 27.66
C VAL A 14 -12.94 -12.56 29.08
N LYS A 15 -12.22 -13.11 30.05
CA LYS A 15 -12.33 -12.73 31.47
C LYS A 15 -10.95 -12.46 32.05
N ASN A 16 -10.81 -11.31 32.71
CA ASN A 16 -9.62 -11.07 33.54
C ASN A 16 -9.73 -11.89 34.83
N ILE A 17 -8.90 -12.92 34.96
CA ILE A 17 -8.86 -13.82 36.15
C ILE A 17 -7.81 -13.38 37.18
N GLY A 18 -7.09 -12.28 36.90
CA GLY A 18 -6.15 -11.69 37.86
C GLY A 18 -6.89 -11.05 39.03
N ASP A 19 -6.15 -10.67 40.06
CA ASP A 19 -6.66 -10.04 41.28
C ASP A 19 -6.15 -8.62 41.50
N THR A 20 -5.18 -8.16 40.70
CA THR A 20 -4.45 -6.92 40.95
C THR A 20 -4.52 -5.91 39.79
N PHE A 21 -4.26 -6.36 38.56
CA PHE A 21 -4.08 -5.46 37.43
C PHE A 21 -5.19 -5.62 36.39
N ALA A 22 -5.62 -4.47 35.85
CA ALA A 22 -6.41 -4.46 34.63
C ALA A 22 -5.55 -4.83 33.42
N GLY A 23 -6.13 -5.48 32.42
CA GLY A 23 -5.43 -5.92 31.20
C GLY A 23 -6.34 -6.07 30.00
N LYS A 24 -5.73 -6.13 28.82
CA LYS A 24 -6.38 -6.44 27.55
C LYS A 24 -5.92 -7.79 27.04
N GLU A 25 -6.78 -8.50 26.33
CA GLU A 25 -6.44 -9.78 25.70
C GLU A 25 -6.84 -9.76 24.21
N VAL A 26 -6.09 -10.49 23.39
CA VAL A 26 -6.36 -10.64 21.97
C VAL A 26 -6.96 -12.03 21.73
N VAL A 27 -8.14 -12.07 21.15
CA VAL A 27 -8.74 -13.30 20.62
C VAL A 27 -8.35 -13.44 19.16
N GLN A 28 -7.77 -14.59 18.81
CA GLN A 28 -7.37 -14.94 17.47
C GLN A 28 -8.19 -16.12 16.99
N VAL A 29 -8.71 -16.04 15.77
CA VAL A 29 -9.46 -17.10 15.12
C VAL A 29 -8.66 -17.61 13.95
N TYR A 30 -8.37 -18.91 13.97
CA TYR A 30 -7.66 -19.61 12.91
C TYR A 30 -8.59 -20.62 12.24
N TYR A 31 -8.24 -21.02 11.03
CA TYR A 31 -8.86 -22.17 10.37
C TYR A 31 -7.80 -23.16 9.89
N SER A 32 -8.10 -24.46 10.01
CA SER A 32 -7.33 -25.52 9.37
C SER A 32 -8.16 -26.03 8.19
N ALA A 33 -7.71 -25.76 6.98
CA ALA A 33 -8.35 -26.24 5.77
C ALA A 33 -8.08 -27.75 5.56
N PRO A 34 -8.95 -28.49 4.85
CA PRO A 34 -8.74 -29.91 4.57
C PRO A 34 -7.54 -30.08 3.63
N ASP A 35 -6.77 -31.14 3.86
CA ASP A 35 -5.77 -31.60 2.90
C ASP A 35 -6.48 -32.19 1.68
N GLY A 36 -6.28 -31.58 0.52
CA GLY A 36 -6.89 -31.98 -0.75
C GLY A 36 -5.85 -32.11 -1.86
N THR A 37 -6.12 -31.56 -3.02
CA THR A 37 -5.15 -31.49 -4.13
C THR A 37 -4.10 -30.42 -3.89
N ILE A 38 -4.39 -29.45 -3.05
CA ILE A 38 -3.50 -28.36 -2.67
C ILE A 38 -3.03 -28.60 -1.24
N GLU A 39 -1.72 -28.62 -0.99
CA GLU A 39 -1.18 -28.65 0.37
C GLU A 39 -1.59 -27.40 1.14
N LYS A 40 -1.94 -27.56 2.41
CA LYS A 40 -2.35 -26.47 3.29
C LYS A 40 -1.42 -26.39 4.51
N PRO A 41 -1.20 -25.19 5.07
CA PRO A 41 -0.57 -25.09 6.38
C PRO A 41 -1.45 -25.73 7.47
N TYR A 42 -0.86 -25.97 8.64
CA TYR A 42 -1.60 -26.52 9.77
C TYR A 42 -2.80 -25.66 10.15
N GLN A 43 -2.62 -24.34 10.13
CA GLN A 43 -3.68 -23.36 10.34
C GLN A 43 -3.29 -22.01 9.74
N GLU A 44 -4.29 -21.20 9.44
CA GLU A 44 -4.15 -19.84 8.92
C GLU A 44 -5.01 -18.90 9.75
N LEU A 45 -4.56 -17.65 9.94
CA LEU A 45 -5.32 -16.63 10.67
C LEU A 45 -6.52 -16.16 9.81
N GLY A 46 -7.73 -16.35 10.34
CA GLY A 46 -8.97 -15.88 9.70
C GLY A 46 -9.43 -14.52 10.20
N GLY A 47 -9.14 -14.21 11.47
CA GLY A 47 -9.51 -12.93 12.07
C GLY A 47 -9.06 -12.82 13.52
N PHE A 48 -9.13 -11.61 14.05
CA PHE A 48 -8.78 -11.33 15.45
C PHE A 48 -9.59 -10.15 16.00
N GLY A 49 -9.60 -10.05 17.33
CA GLY A 49 -10.20 -8.92 18.04
C GLY A 49 -9.55 -8.75 19.41
N LYS A 50 -9.45 -7.51 19.87
CA LYS A 50 -8.84 -7.15 21.15
C LYS A 50 -9.90 -6.68 22.14
N SER A 51 -9.79 -7.10 23.41
CA SER A 51 -10.68 -6.62 24.46
C SER A 51 -10.41 -5.16 24.82
N ASP A 52 -11.40 -4.53 25.43
CA ASP A 52 -11.17 -3.33 26.23
C ASP A 52 -10.28 -3.64 27.44
N LEU A 53 -9.92 -2.61 28.21
CA LEU A 53 -9.18 -2.79 29.44
C LEU A 53 -10.12 -3.38 30.50
N LEU A 54 -9.93 -4.65 30.83
CA LEU A 54 -10.76 -5.38 31.78
C LEU A 54 -10.14 -5.31 33.18
N SER A 55 -10.91 -4.84 34.16
CA SER A 55 -10.55 -4.90 35.57
C SER A 55 -10.54 -6.35 36.07
N PRO A 56 -9.87 -6.67 37.21
CA PRO A 56 -9.94 -7.99 37.85
C PRO A 56 -11.37 -8.49 38.02
N GLY A 57 -11.64 -9.69 37.51
CA GLY A 57 -12.96 -10.33 37.53
C GLY A 57 -13.91 -9.92 36.41
N GLU A 58 -13.62 -8.86 35.68
CA GLU A 58 -14.43 -8.36 34.55
C GLU A 58 -14.35 -9.28 33.33
N SER A 59 -15.43 -9.29 32.55
CA SER A 59 -15.54 -10.10 31.33
C SER A 59 -16.10 -9.27 30.19
N GLN A 60 -15.64 -9.58 28.96
CA GLN A 60 -16.15 -9.00 27.73
C GLN A 60 -16.40 -10.09 26.69
N THR A 61 -17.44 -9.90 25.88
CA THR A 61 -17.70 -10.73 24.70
C THR A 61 -17.13 -10.05 23.46
N ILE A 62 -16.29 -10.78 22.71
CA ILE A 62 -15.69 -10.33 21.45
C ILE A 62 -16.29 -11.14 20.32
N THR A 63 -16.76 -10.47 19.28
CA THR A 63 -17.26 -11.09 18.05
C THR A 63 -16.32 -10.81 16.89
N ILE A 64 -15.86 -11.88 16.23
CA ILE A 64 -14.93 -11.84 15.09
C ILE A 64 -15.66 -12.49 13.91
N SER A 65 -15.73 -11.79 12.80
CA SER A 65 -16.34 -12.28 11.57
C SER A 65 -15.40 -12.11 10.39
N PHE A 66 -15.33 -13.12 9.53
CA PHE A 66 -14.57 -13.08 8.28
C PHE A 66 -15.30 -13.83 7.16
N PRO A 67 -15.07 -13.46 5.88
CA PRO A 67 -15.74 -14.09 4.77
C PRO A 67 -15.37 -15.58 4.64
N THR A 68 -16.34 -16.46 4.42
CA THR A 68 -16.11 -17.89 4.19
C THR A 68 -15.15 -18.11 3.01
N ARG A 69 -15.24 -17.28 1.97
CA ARG A 69 -14.36 -17.35 0.80
C ARG A 69 -12.88 -17.02 1.09
N SER A 70 -12.58 -16.34 2.20
CA SER A 70 -11.18 -16.05 2.58
C SER A 70 -10.39 -17.31 3.00
N MET A 71 -11.08 -18.42 3.25
CA MET A 71 -10.45 -19.73 3.49
C MET A 71 -10.07 -20.48 2.20
N ALA A 72 -10.27 -19.87 1.02
CA ALA A 72 -9.89 -20.45 -0.27
C ALA A 72 -8.36 -20.41 -0.44
N SER A 73 -7.82 -21.43 -1.11
CA SER A 73 -6.42 -21.46 -1.57
C SER A 73 -6.37 -21.28 -3.08
N TYR A 74 -5.26 -20.78 -3.58
CA TYR A 74 -5.08 -20.59 -5.02
C TYR A 74 -4.62 -21.88 -5.69
N ASP A 75 -5.36 -22.34 -6.69
CA ASP A 75 -5.03 -23.49 -7.54
C ASP A 75 -4.42 -22.99 -8.85
N GLU A 76 -3.10 -23.07 -8.97
CA GLU A 76 -2.36 -22.62 -10.16
C GLU A 76 -2.77 -23.35 -11.44
N LYS A 77 -3.18 -24.63 -11.33
CA LYS A 77 -3.62 -25.41 -12.50
C LYS A 77 -4.96 -24.96 -13.04
N LYS A 78 -5.82 -24.44 -12.16
CA LYS A 78 -7.13 -23.90 -12.52
C LYS A 78 -7.11 -22.40 -12.72
N ALA A 79 -6.03 -21.74 -12.33
CA ALA A 79 -5.91 -20.28 -12.24
C ALA A 79 -7.09 -19.67 -11.43
N ALA A 80 -7.37 -20.23 -10.26
CA ALA A 80 -8.58 -19.94 -9.50
C ALA A 80 -8.40 -20.06 -7.99
N TRP A 81 -9.13 -19.26 -7.24
CA TRP A 81 -9.31 -19.44 -5.80
C TRP A 81 -10.33 -20.54 -5.54
N VAL A 82 -9.99 -21.53 -4.71
CA VAL A 82 -10.75 -22.75 -4.53
C VAL A 82 -10.94 -23.05 -3.04
N LEU A 83 -12.20 -23.28 -2.65
CA LEU A 83 -12.53 -23.97 -1.40
C LEU A 83 -12.65 -25.46 -1.72
N GLU A 84 -11.72 -26.28 -1.24
CA GLU A 84 -11.76 -27.72 -1.47
C GLU A 84 -12.80 -28.40 -0.55
N ALA A 85 -13.44 -29.42 -1.08
CA ALA A 85 -14.38 -30.25 -0.30
C ALA A 85 -13.67 -30.88 0.91
N GLY A 86 -14.34 -30.89 2.06
CA GLY A 86 -13.79 -31.44 3.29
C GLY A 86 -14.23 -30.66 4.51
N THR A 87 -13.54 -30.90 5.62
CA THR A 87 -13.82 -30.26 6.90
C THR A 87 -12.81 -29.20 7.22
N TYR A 88 -13.27 -27.96 7.43
CA TYR A 88 -12.49 -26.83 7.92
C TYR A 88 -12.66 -26.72 9.43
N TYR A 89 -11.59 -26.89 10.20
CA TYR A 89 -11.64 -26.73 11.66
C TYR A 89 -11.39 -25.29 12.04
N ILE A 90 -12.37 -24.66 12.68
CA ILE A 90 -12.21 -23.32 13.24
C ILE A 90 -11.62 -23.44 14.62
N ARG A 91 -10.56 -22.70 14.86
CA ARG A 91 -9.78 -22.69 16.10
C ARG A 91 -9.81 -21.31 16.72
N VAL A 92 -9.89 -21.26 18.04
CA VAL A 92 -9.93 -20.01 18.80
C VAL A 92 -8.87 -20.08 19.90
N GLY A 93 -8.15 -19.00 20.06
CA GLY A 93 -7.12 -18.87 21.10
C GLY A 93 -6.61 -17.47 21.24
N ASN A 94 -5.50 -17.31 21.96
CA ASN A 94 -4.83 -16.02 22.14
C ASN A 94 -3.45 -15.98 21.46
N SER A 95 -3.05 -17.04 20.81
CA SER A 95 -1.83 -17.12 20.00
C SER A 95 -1.93 -18.27 19.00
N SER A 96 -1.04 -18.31 18.01
CA SER A 96 -0.96 -19.39 17.02
C SER A 96 -0.63 -20.77 17.64
N ARG A 97 -0.10 -20.80 18.85
CA ARG A 97 0.26 -22.05 19.56
C ARG A 97 -0.75 -22.46 20.63
N THR A 98 -1.64 -21.55 21.02
CA THR A 98 -2.61 -21.79 22.10
C THR A 98 -4.02 -21.64 21.54
N THR A 99 -4.39 -22.57 20.64
CA THR A 99 -5.72 -22.63 20.03
C THR A 99 -6.46 -23.90 20.42
N LYS A 100 -7.79 -23.81 20.43
CA LYS A 100 -8.71 -24.93 20.62
C LYS A 100 -9.68 -25.04 19.46
N VAL A 101 -10.04 -26.27 19.08
CA VAL A 101 -11.04 -26.49 18.02
C VAL A 101 -12.43 -26.14 18.53
N ALA A 102 -13.03 -25.12 17.95
CA ALA A 102 -14.36 -24.63 18.33
C ALA A 102 -15.49 -25.19 17.47
N ALA A 103 -15.25 -25.44 16.18
CA ALA A 103 -16.22 -25.99 15.25
C ALA A 103 -15.56 -26.67 14.05
N ALA A 104 -16.35 -27.49 13.37
CA ALA A 104 -16.04 -28.16 12.12
C ALA A 104 -17.03 -27.69 11.04
N LEU A 105 -16.54 -27.01 10.02
CA LEU A 105 -17.33 -26.56 8.88
C LEU A 105 -17.20 -27.58 7.75
N ASN A 106 -18.30 -28.17 7.32
CA ASN A 106 -18.30 -29.23 6.31
C ASN A 106 -18.71 -28.69 4.95
N LEU A 107 -17.81 -28.71 3.98
CA LEU A 107 -18.06 -28.36 2.59
C LEU A 107 -18.13 -29.65 1.75
N LYS A 108 -19.28 -29.97 1.17
CA LYS A 108 -19.52 -31.26 0.49
C LYS A 108 -18.88 -31.34 -0.90
N GLU A 109 -18.78 -30.22 -1.60
CA GLU A 109 -18.26 -30.15 -2.97
C GLU A 109 -17.22 -29.04 -3.06
N THR A 110 -16.14 -29.26 -3.83
CA THR A 110 -15.14 -28.24 -4.12
C THR A 110 -15.78 -27.10 -4.94
N VAL A 111 -15.51 -25.87 -4.56
CA VAL A 111 -16.09 -24.66 -5.19
C VAL A 111 -14.96 -23.73 -5.62
N VAL A 112 -15.05 -23.25 -6.87
CA VAL A 112 -14.27 -22.10 -7.35
C VAL A 112 -14.95 -20.83 -6.84
N THR A 113 -14.26 -20.03 -6.04
CA THR A 113 -14.78 -18.76 -5.52
C THR A 113 -14.49 -17.59 -6.44
N VAL A 114 -13.27 -17.57 -7.03
CA VAL A 114 -12.87 -16.59 -8.03
C VAL A 114 -12.14 -17.29 -9.16
N GLN A 115 -12.57 -17.07 -10.39
CA GLN A 115 -11.88 -17.49 -11.60
C GLN A 115 -11.09 -16.31 -12.19
N GLY A 116 -9.79 -16.46 -12.28
CA GLY A 116 -8.88 -15.47 -12.88
C GLY A 116 -7.95 -16.08 -13.91
N LYS A 117 -6.74 -15.52 -14.01
CA LYS A 117 -5.59 -15.98 -14.79
C LYS A 117 -4.37 -16.10 -13.88
N ASN A 118 -3.40 -16.92 -14.26
CA ASN A 118 -2.06 -16.83 -13.68
C ASN A 118 -1.36 -15.60 -14.27
N LEU A 119 -0.82 -14.76 -13.41
CA LEU A 119 -0.25 -13.46 -13.76
C LEU A 119 1.28 -13.41 -13.56
N PHE A 120 1.84 -14.36 -12.78
CA PHE A 120 3.23 -14.33 -12.37
C PHE A 120 3.98 -15.60 -12.78
N PRO A 121 4.06 -15.91 -14.10
CA PRO A 121 4.75 -17.10 -14.55
C PRO A 121 6.24 -17.04 -14.16
N ALA A 122 6.78 -18.14 -13.65
CA ALA A 122 8.20 -18.28 -13.34
C ALA A 122 8.86 -19.19 -14.38
N ASP A 123 10.01 -18.77 -14.91
CA ASP A 123 10.81 -19.60 -15.84
C ASP A 123 11.34 -20.86 -15.14
N ASP A 124 11.76 -20.70 -13.89
CA ASP A 124 12.21 -21.76 -13.01
C ASP A 124 11.21 -21.92 -11.86
N ALA A 125 10.58 -23.07 -11.73
CA ALA A 125 9.68 -23.33 -10.61
C ALA A 125 10.47 -23.23 -9.28
N PRO A 126 10.10 -22.30 -8.38
CA PRO A 126 10.78 -22.17 -7.10
C PRO A 126 10.59 -23.43 -6.27
N GLN A 127 11.62 -23.83 -5.52
CA GLN A 127 11.49 -24.93 -4.56
C GLN A 127 10.66 -24.44 -3.38
N GLU A 128 9.50 -25.03 -3.21
CA GLU A 128 8.60 -24.73 -2.10
C GLU A 128 8.74 -25.76 -0.96
N LEU A 129 8.37 -25.33 0.25
CA LEU A 129 8.24 -26.22 1.38
C LEU A 129 7.05 -27.16 1.17
N SER A 130 7.23 -28.44 1.52
CA SER A 130 6.19 -29.46 1.43
C SER A 130 6.05 -30.21 2.76
N LYS A 131 4.84 -30.68 3.05
CA LYS A 131 4.58 -31.59 4.19
C LYS A 131 5.02 -33.04 3.91
N ALA A 132 5.45 -33.38 2.69
CA ALA A 132 5.85 -34.72 2.33
C ALA A 132 6.99 -35.23 3.23
N GLY A 133 6.75 -36.34 3.92
CA GLY A 133 7.71 -36.95 4.85
C GLY A 133 7.85 -36.23 6.19
N VAL A 134 7.03 -35.23 6.49
CA VAL A 134 7.01 -34.52 7.77
C VAL A 134 5.86 -35.04 8.64
N THR A 135 6.12 -35.29 9.91
CA THR A 135 5.05 -35.60 10.88
C THR A 135 4.23 -34.32 11.12
N PRO A 136 2.92 -34.31 10.84
CA PRO A 136 2.09 -33.14 11.09
C PRO A 136 2.13 -32.71 12.55
N TYR A 137 2.13 -31.39 12.77
CA TYR A 137 1.96 -30.87 14.13
C TYR A 137 0.59 -31.27 14.68
N SER A 138 0.58 -31.67 15.97
CA SER A 138 -0.62 -31.94 16.76
C SER A 138 -0.31 -31.70 18.23
N TYR A 139 -1.32 -31.53 19.06
CA TYR A 139 -1.20 -31.40 20.49
C TYR A 139 -2.10 -32.40 21.21
N GLU A 140 -1.82 -32.66 22.46
CA GLU A 140 -2.60 -33.60 23.29
C GLU A 140 -4.05 -33.15 23.43
N GLY A 141 -5.00 -34.02 23.11
CA GLY A 141 -6.44 -33.74 23.14
C GLY A 141 -7.01 -33.14 21.83
N GLU A 142 -6.19 -32.88 20.81
CA GLU A 142 -6.69 -32.31 19.54
C GLU A 142 -7.70 -33.24 18.82
N ALA A 143 -7.45 -34.57 18.89
CA ALA A 143 -8.35 -35.52 18.24
C ALA A 143 -9.72 -35.56 18.92
N GLU A 144 -9.76 -35.46 20.22
CA GLU A 144 -10.99 -35.38 21.03
C GLU A 144 -11.73 -34.08 20.78
N GLU A 145 -11.02 -32.95 20.68
CA GLU A 145 -11.61 -31.64 20.32
C GLU A 145 -12.24 -31.69 18.94
N LYS A 146 -11.53 -32.25 17.94
CA LYS A 146 -12.08 -32.43 16.57
C LYS A 146 -13.31 -33.29 16.55
N ALA A 147 -13.32 -34.39 17.31
CA ALA A 147 -14.47 -35.30 17.40
C ALA A 147 -15.69 -34.66 18.11
N ALA A 148 -15.46 -33.80 19.10
CA ALA A 148 -16.49 -33.09 19.85
C ALA A 148 -16.94 -31.79 19.23
N ALA A 149 -16.26 -31.32 18.15
CA ALA A 149 -16.50 -30.03 17.54
C ALA A 149 -17.94 -29.91 16.98
N LYS A 150 -18.54 -28.73 17.18
CA LYS A 150 -19.86 -28.39 16.60
C LYS A 150 -19.80 -28.51 15.07
N GLN A 151 -20.63 -29.37 14.51
CA GLN A 151 -20.72 -29.59 13.07
C GLN A 151 -21.62 -28.54 12.43
N ILE A 152 -21.15 -27.87 11.36
CA ILE A 152 -21.88 -26.86 10.59
C ILE A 152 -21.69 -27.16 9.11
N ASP A 153 -22.77 -27.44 8.38
CA ASP A 153 -22.73 -27.66 6.95
C ASP A 153 -22.72 -26.31 6.20
N ILE A 154 -21.77 -26.13 5.31
CA ILE A 154 -21.69 -24.97 4.40
C ILE A 154 -22.30 -25.35 3.06
N CYS A 155 -23.21 -24.50 2.57
CA CYS A 155 -23.88 -24.72 1.31
C CYS A 155 -22.94 -24.45 0.12
N SER A 156 -22.28 -25.47 -0.41
CA SER A 156 -21.38 -25.32 -1.57
C SER A 156 -22.05 -24.68 -2.79
N LYS A 157 -23.32 -25.01 -3.04
CA LYS A 157 -24.10 -24.47 -4.18
C LYS A 157 -24.52 -23.00 -4.00
N CYS A 158 -24.47 -22.49 -2.78
CA CYS A 158 -24.81 -21.09 -2.47
C CYS A 158 -23.62 -20.16 -2.73
N ILE A 159 -22.40 -20.68 -2.70
CA ILE A 159 -21.17 -19.93 -3.00
C ILE A 159 -21.09 -19.69 -4.51
N LYS A 160 -21.16 -18.43 -4.92
CA LYS A 160 -21.08 -18.06 -6.35
C LYS A 160 -19.63 -17.84 -6.76
N THR A 161 -19.29 -18.32 -7.95
CA THR A 161 -18.02 -18.00 -8.60
C THR A 161 -18.07 -16.59 -9.16
N GLU A 162 -17.06 -15.79 -8.83
CA GLU A 162 -16.77 -14.51 -9.50
C GLU A 162 -15.78 -14.78 -10.62
N THR A 163 -16.00 -14.20 -11.80
CA THR A 163 -15.05 -14.27 -12.91
C THR A 163 -14.43 -12.89 -13.12
N VAL A 164 -13.12 -12.81 -13.09
CA VAL A 164 -12.39 -11.56 -13.31
C VAL A 164 -12.44 -11.23 -14.81
N VAL A 165 -12.77 -9.98 -15.11
CA VAL A 165 -12.66 -9.42 -16.46
C VAL A 165 -11.43 -8.52 -16.49
N TYR A 166 -10.46 -8.90 -17.30
CA TYR A 166 -9.23 -8.13 -17.44
C TYR A 166 -9.37 -7.06 -18.51
N SER A 167 -8.85 -5.87 -18.20
CA SER A 167 -8.86 -4.72 -19.09
C SER A 167 -7.99 -4.96 -20.32
N GLU A 168 -8.42 -4.45 -21.45
CA GLU A 168 -7.61 -4.34 -22.67
C GLU A 168 -6.83 -3.01 -22.67
N THR A 169 -5.87 -2.86 -23.58
CA THR A 169 -5.16 -1.59 -23.79
C THR A 169 -6.17 -0.47 -24.05
N PRO A 170 -6.14 0.63 -23.27
CA PRO A 170 -7.12 1.69 -23.42
C PRO A 170 -7.08 2.36 -24.80
N GLU A 171 -8.24 2.55 -25.41
CA GLU A 171 -8.36 3.41 -26.58
C GLU A 171 -8.13 4.88 -26.22
N ALA A 172 -7.71 5.67 -27.21
CA ALA A 172 -7.56 7.11 -27.03
C ALA A 172 -8.91 7.75 -26.68
N PHE A 173 -8.88 8.72 -25.76
CA PHE A 173 -10.09 9.45 -25.38
C PHE A 173 -10.64 10.24 -26.57
N PRO A 174 -11.96 10.29 -26.76
CA PRO A 174 -12.56 11.12 -27.78
C PRO A 174 -12.12 12.59 -27.63
N ALA A 175 -11.71 13.21 -28.73
CA ALA A 175 -11.29 14.60 -28.71
C ALA A 175 -12.45 15.52 -28.29
N TYR A 176 -12.20 16.40 -27.35
CA TYR A 176 -13.15 17.44 -26.97
C TYR A 176 -12.96 18.65 -27.88
N GLU A 177 -13.97 18.93 -28.73
CA GLU A 177 -14.01 20.05 -29.66
C GLU A 177 -14.72 21.25 -29.03
N GLY A 178 -14.09 21.93 -28.08
CA GLY A 178 -14.66 23.07 -27.38
C GLY A 178 -13.60 24.09 -26.95
N GLU A 179 -14.04 25.04 -26.12
CA GLU A 179 -13.12 25.97 -25.48
C GLU A 179 -12.07 25.25 -24.63
N LYS A 180 -10.95 25.92 -24.38
CA LYS A 180 -9.90 25.42 -23.50
C LYS A 180 -10.45 25.16 -22.11
N LEU A 181 -10.42 23.90 -21.66
CA LEU A 181 -10.92 23.50 -20.37
C LEU A 181 -9.88 23.73 -19.26
N THR A 182 -10.39 23.98 -18.07
CA THR A 182 -9.62 24.18 -16.84
C THR A 182 -10.05 23.20 -15.75
N ALA A 183 -9.27 23.09 -14.69
CA ALA A 183 -9.65 22.35 -13.49
C ALA A 183 -10.99 22.82 -12.90
N ALA A 184 -11.26 24.13 -12.95
CA ALA A 184 -12.52 24.70 -12.48
C ALA A 184 -13.73 24.23 -13.31
N ASP A 185 -13.58 24.04 -14.61
CA ASP A 185 -14.64 23.50 -15.48
C ASP A 185 -14.98 22.06 -15.09
N VAL A 186 -13.96 21.26 -14.74
CA VAL A 186 -14.16 19.88 -14.26
C VAL A 186 -14.79 19.89 -12.87
N LYS A 187 -14.27 20.68 -11.94
CA LYS A 187 -14.80 20.76 -10.55
C LYS A 187 -16.24 21.28 -10.50
N SER A 188 -16.63 22.16 -11.41
CA SER A 188 -18.02 22.65 -11.52
C SER A 188 -18.96 21.71 -12.27
N GLY A 189 -18.46 20.63 -12.88
CA GLY A 189 -19.24 19.68 -13.67
C GLY A 189 -19.60 20.20 -15.08
N LYS A 190 -19.01 21.29 -15.55
CA LYS A 190 -19.18 21.82 -16.92
C LYS A 190 -18.58 20.87 -17.97
N ALA A 191 -17.49 20.18 -17.62
CA ALA A 191 -16.82 19.19 -18.44
C ALA A 191 -16.37 17.99 -17.59
N THR A 192 -16.09 16.87 -18.24
CA THR A 192 -15.48 15.70 -17.57
C THR A 192 -13.96 15.83 -17.50
N LEU A 193 -13.34 15.10 -16.59
CA LEU A 193 -11.87 15.03 -16.56
C LEU A 193 -11.29 14.38 -17.84
N LYS A 194 -12.02 13.46 -18.47
CA LYS A 194 -11.61 12.89 -19.77
C LYS A 194 -11.59 13.93 -20.87
N ASP A 195 -12.55 14.87 -20.88
CA ASP A 195 -12.57 15.97 -21.84
C ASP A 195 -11.34 16.87 -21.65
N LEU A 196 -11.00 17.22 -20.41
CA LEU A 196 -9.80 18.01 -20.10
C LEU A 196 -8.53 17.28 -20.56
N VAL A 197 -8.38 15.99 -20.23
CA VAL A 197 -7.20 15.19 -20.60
C VAL A 197 -7.09 15.04 -22.13
N SER A 198 -8.21 14.91 -22.84
CA SER A 198 -8.21 14.81 -24.30
C SER A 198 -7.69 16.05 -25.01
N GLN A 199 -7.67 17.20 -24.33
CA GLN A 199 -7.10 18.46 -24.82
C GLN A 199 -5.60 18.65 -24.49
N LEU A 200 -5.02 17.79 -23.64
CA LEU A 200 -3.60 17.87 -23.30
C LEU A 200 -2.75 17.36 -24.46
N THR A 201 -1.63 18.04 -24.70
CA THR A 201 -0.62 17.53 -25.64
C THR A 201 0.12 16.32 -25.05
N VAL A 202 0.85 15.59 -25.88
CA VAL A 202 1.69 14.47 -25.44
C VAL A 202 2.75 14.97 -24.46
N GLU A 203 3.34 16.14 -24.71
CA GLU A 203 4.35 16.78 -23.84
C GLU A 203 3.76 17.15 -22.47
N GLU A 204 2.55 17.73 -22.46
CA GLU A 204 1.85 18.06 -21.22
C GLU A 204 1.54 16.78 -20.41
N MET A 205 1.01 15.74 -21.05
CA MET A 205 0.72 14.47 -20.39
C MET A 205 1.99 13.75 -19.89
N ALA A 206 3.07 13.74 -20.70
CA ALA A 206 4.36 13.19 -20.30
C ALA A 206 4.91 13.93 -19.06
N THR A 207 4.66 15.23 -18.95
CA THR A 207 5.05 16.02 -17.78
C THR A 207 4.16 15.71 -16.57
N VAL A 208 2.86 15.54 -16.75
CA VAL A 208 1.93 15.09 -15.67
C VAL A 208 2.33 13.73 -15.12
N CYS A 209 2.82 12.82 -15.97
CA CYS A 209 3.28 11.49 -15.56
C CYS A 209 4.68 11.47 -14.93
N ASN A 210 5.26 12.63 -14.63
CA ASN A 210 6.54 12.78 -13.95
C ASN A 210 6.45 13.73 -12.76
N GLY A 211 7.25 13.49 -11.74
CA GLY A 211 7.48 14.45 -10.68
C GLY A 211 8.28 15.66 -11.15
N THR A 212 8.53 16.61 -10.23
CA THR A 212 9.07 17.93 -10.56
C THR A 212 10.57 18.10 -10.38
N ALA A 213 11.31 17.10 -9.91
CA ALA A 213 12.75 17.22 -9.57
C ALA A 213 13.62 17.76 -10.72
N ASP A 214 13.23 17.50 -11.96
CA ASP A 214 13.95 17.92 -13.16
C ASP A 214 13.83 19.45 -13.47
N GLY A 215 12.81 20.13 -12.97
CA GLY A 215 12.59 21.55 -13.24
C GLY A 215 13.33 22.51 -12.30
N LEU A 216 13.93 22.00 -11.24
CA LEU A 216 14.33 22.77 -10.06
C LEU A 216 15.86 22.85 -9.88
N GLY A 217 16.63 22.23 -10.77
CA GLY A 217 18.09 22.15 -10.62
C GLY A 217 18.52 21.37 -9.38
N GLN A 218 17.60 20.63 -8.79
CA GLN A 218 17.86 19.75 -7.66
C GLN A 218 18.01 18.32 -8.17
N GLU A 219 19.14 17.70 -7.84
CA GLU A 219 19.38 16.30 -8.19
C GLU A 219 18.57 15.39 -7.26
N GLY A 220 17.29 15.23 -7.51
CA GLY A 220 16.38 14.15 -7.15
C GLY A 220 16.57 13.40 -5.82
N PHE A 221 17.09 14.02 -4.77
CA PHE A 221 17.26 13.38 -3.46
C PHE A 221 15.93 13.36 -2.68
N ILE A 222 15.64 12.24 -2.03
CA ILE A 222 14.52 12.14 -1.08
C ILE A 222 14.71 13.21 0.01
N GLY A 223 13.73 14.10 0.16
CA GLY A 223 13.77 15.20 1.12
C GLY A 223 14.33 16.51 0.58
N SER A 224 14.63 16.59 -0.72
CA SER A 224 15.01 17.83 -1.39
C SER A 224 14.31 18.01 -2.75
N SER A 225 13.30 17.21 -3.03
CA SER A 225 12.62 17.17 -4.32
C SER A 225 11.32 18.00 -4.34
N SER A 226 11.03 18.76 -3.29
CA SER A 226 9.88 19.67 -3.22
C SER A 226 10.34 21.09 -2.93
N ASP A 227 9.86 22.04 -3.74
CA ASP A 227 10.03 23.47 -3.48
C ASP A 227 8.91 24.04 -2.59
N MET A 228 7.83 23.29 -2.42
CA MET A 228 6.63 23.75 -1.73
C MET A 228 6.67 23.47 -0.22
N ALA A 229 7.30 22.34 0.18
CA ALA A 229 7.43 21.96 1.59
C ALA A 229 8.84 21.47 1.86
N PRO A 230 9.66 22.22 2.63
CA PRO A 230 11.04 21.84 2.93
C PRO A 230 11.15 20.45 3.56
N GLY A 231 11.92 19.57 2.92
CA GLY A 231 12.10 18.18 3.34
C GLY A 231 11.08 17.19 2.83
N ALA A 232 10.06 17.62 2.09
CA ALA A 232 9.15 16.69 1.42
C ALA A 232 9.86 15.88 0.33
N ALA A 233 9.33 14.71 0.03
CA ALA A 233 9.99 13.75 -0.83
C ALA A 233 9.87 14.08 -2.32
N GLY A 234 8.83 14.82 -2.71
CA GLY A 234 8.59 15.23 -4.08
C GLY A 234 7.22 15.85 -4.29
N ASP A 235 7.01 16.33 -5.50
CA ASP A 235 5.78 16.98 -5.92
C ASP A 235 5.29 16.39 -7.25
N THR A 236 3.97 16.42 -7.48
CA THR A 236 3.41 16.31 -8.82
C THR A 236 3.66 17.62 -9.59
N THR A 237 3.50 17.60 -10.92
CA THR A 237 3.75 18.81 -11.72
C THR A 237 2.71 19.91 -11.51
N SER A 238 3.15 21.17 -11.50
CA SER A 238 2.32 22.36 -11.58
C SER A 238 2.43 23.07 -12.93
N ILE A 239 3.03 22.47 -13.94
CA ILE A 239 3.24 23.08 -15.25
C ILE A 239 1.94 23.59 -15.90
N LEU A 240 0.82 22.97 -15.56
CA LEU A 240 -0.51 23.32 -16.07
C LEU A 240 -1.25 24.32 -15.16
N LEU A 241 -0.60 24.87 -14.12
CA LEU A 241 -1.26 25.79 -13.19
C LEU A 241 -1.72 27.07 -13.89
N ALA A 242 -0.83 27.73 -14.62
CA ALA A 242 -1.15 28.98 -15.30
C ALA A 242 -2.21 28.83 -16.41
N ASP A 243 -2.17 27.70 -17.11
CA ASP A 243 -2.99 27.48 -18.32
C ASP A 243 -4.30 26.76 -18.04
N ARG A 244 -4.31 25.85 -17.06
CA ARG A 244 -5.42 24.93 -16.77
C ARG A 244 -5.90 24.99 -15.32
N GLY A 245 -5.24 25.76 -14.47
CA GLY A 245 -5.54 25.82 -13.03
C GLY A 245 -5.30 24.49 -12.31
N ILE A 246 -4.34 23.69 -12.79
CA ILE A 246 -3.97 22.41 -12.18
C ILE A 246 -2.79 22.65 -11.24
N TYR A 247 -3.04 22.48 -9.94
CA TYR A 247 -2.03 22.59 -8.88
C TYR A 247 -1.20 21.30 -8.80
N ASN A 248 -0.03 21.40 -8.19
CA ASN A 248 0.71 20.20 -7.76
C ASN A 248 0.21 19.68 -6.41
N THR A 249 0.56 18.44 -6.10
CA THR A 249 0.40 17.85 -4.77
C THR A 249 1.75 17.52 -4.18
N ILE A 250 1.88 17.69 -2.87
CA ILE A 250 3.12 17.45 -2.14
C ILE A 250 3.08 16.03 -1.57
N LEU A 251 4.19 15.30 -1.74
CA LEU A 251 4.38 13.94 -1.26
C LEU A 251 5.46 13.93 -0.17
N ALA A 252 5.11 13.49 1.04
CA ALA A 252 6.08 13.36 2.14
C ALA A 252 6.30 11.92 2.54
N ASP A 253 7.56 11.57 2.82
CA ASP A 253 7.95 10.26 3.30
C ASP A 253 7.89 10.17 4.84
N GLY A 254 8.19 9.03 5.41
CA GLY A 254 8.33 8.79 6.83
C GLY A 254 7.29 7.83 7.42
N PRO A 255 7.47 6.49 7.26
CA PRO A 255 6.52 5.49 7.80
C PRO A 255 6.36 5.48 9.33
N ALA A 256 7.24 6.17 10.07
CA ALA A 256 7.13 6.35 11.51
C ALA A 256 6.79 7.81 11.90
N GLY A 257 6.01 8.50 11.08
CA GLY A 257 5.65 9.92 11.16
C GLY A 257 6.21 10.71 9.99
N LEU A 258 5.61 11.85 9.65
CA LEU A 258 6.06 12.68 8.53
C LEU A 258 7.54 13.05 8.67
N ARG A 259 8.29 12.91 7.59
CA ARG A 259 9.69 13.32 7.52
C ARG A 259 9.80 14.60 6.68
N LEU A 260 9.91 15.72 7.39
CA LEU A 260 10.18 17.05 6.85
C LEU A 260 11.47 17.57 7.47
N ILE A 261 12.04 18.64 6.90
CA ILE A 261 13.17 19.34 7.54
C ILE A 261 12.60 20.07 8.77
N PRO A 262 13.05 19.76 10.00
CA PRO A 262 12.45 20.32 11.20
C PRO A 262 12.75 21.80 11.43
N HIS A 263 13.79 22.34 10.76
CA HIS A 263 14.21 23.73 10.87
C HIS A 263 14.73 24.23 9.52
N PHE A 264 14.26 25.36 9.04
CA PHE A 264 14.74 26.03 7.85
C PHE A 264 14.63 27.55 7.97
N VAL A 265 15.36 28.25 7.12
CA VAL A 265 15.41 29.71 7.08
C VAL A 265 14.99 30.17 5.69
N VAL A 266 14.20 31.23 5.63
CA VAL A 266 13.91 31.95 4.37
C VAL A 266 14.52 33.36 4.44
N ASP A 267 14.95 33.87 3.29
CA ASP A 267 15.45 35.24 3.17
C ASP A 267 14.29 36.28 3.17
N ALA A 268 14.63 37.54 3.00
CA ALA A 268 13.67 38.63 2.94
C ALA A 268 12.68 38.53 1.76
N ASP A 269 13.04 37.80 0.71
CA ASP A 269 12.21 37.56 -0.47
C ASP A 269 11.37 36.28 -0.34
N GLY A 270 11.47 35.56 0.80
CA GLY A 270 10.76 34.32 1.06
C GLY A 270 11.38 33.07 0.44
N LYS A 271 12.61 33.16 -0.04
CA LYS A 271 13.33 32.04 -0.62
C LYS A 271 14.12 31.29 0.46
N MET A 272 14.04 29.94 0.43
CA MET A 272 14.78 29.10 1.35
C MET A 272 16.31 29.30 1.22
N VAL A 273 16.96 29.51 2.34
CA VAL A 273 18.41 29.67 2.42
C VAL A 273 19.05 28.29 2.56
N SER A 274 19.93 27.94 1.61
CA SER A 274 20.71 26.69 1.63
C SER A 274 22.08 26.93 2.28
N SER A 275 22.58 25.93 3.01
CA SER A 275 23.96 25.93 3.50
C SER A 275 24.99 25.78 2.37
N GLY A 276 24.54 25.49 1.15
CA GLY A 276 25.38 25.17 0.01
C GLY A 276 25.73 23.68 -0.09
N ASN A 277 25.24 22.85 0.82
CA ASN A 277 25.36 21.40 0.76
C ASN A 277 23.95 20.76 0.86
N PRO A 278 23.31 20.42 -0.26
CA PRO A 278 21.95 19.87 -0.28
C PRO A 278 21.77 18.62 0.57
N LEU A 279 22.80 17.78 0.69
CA LEU A 279 22.76 16.58 1.53
C LEU A 279 22.73 16.92 3.02
N GLU A 280 23.52 17.91 3.43
CA GLU A 280 23.55 18.35 4.84
C GLU A 280 22.29 19.12 5.19
N ASP A 281 21.75 19.91 4.27
CA ASP A 281 20.47 20.60 4.42
C ASP A 281 19.32 19.59 4.58
N ALA A 282 19.27 18.55 3.73
CA ALA A 282 18.26 17.49 3.80
C ALA A 282 18.28 16.71 5.13
N PHE A 283 19.44 16.61 5.77
CA PHE A 283 19.59 15.94 7.07
C PHE A 283 19.67 16.89 8.26
N ASN A 284 19.44 18.18 8.04
CA ASN A 284 19.48 19.24 9.05
C ASN A 284 20.77 19.23 9.90
N LYS A 285 21.91 19.05 9.24
CA LYS A 285 23.22 18.94 9.91
C LYS A 285 23.98 20.25 10.00
N ASN A 286 23.49 21.31 9.33
CA ASN A 286 24.15 22.61 9.29
C ASN A 286 23.39 23.65 10.11
N GLU A 287 24.13 24.50 10.83
CA GLU A 287 23.60 25.77 11.33
C GLU A 287 23.51 26.75 10.15
N ILE A 288 22.31 27.19 9.83
CA ILE A 288 22.06 28.16 8.76
C ILE A 288 22.02 29.54 9.41
N GLU A 289 22.89 30.47 8.98
CA GLU A 289 22.81 31.87 9.42
C GLU A 289 21.55 32.51 8.85
N VAL A 290 20.77 33.17 9.71
CA VAL A 290 19.58 33.94 9.31
C VAL A 290 20.06 35.25 8.66
N PRO A 291 19.82 35.46 7.36
CA PRO A 291 20.21 36.70 6.69
C PRO A 291 19.39 37.89 7.21
N GLU A 292 19.88 39.12 6.94
CA GLU A 292 19.15 40.32 7.31
C GLU A 292 17.73 40.36 6.67
N GLY A 293 16.70 40.49 7.50
CA GLY A 293 15.31 40.43 7.06
C GLY A 293 14.77 39.01 6.83
N GLY A 294 15.58 37.98 7.08
CA GLY A 294 15.16 36.59 6.98
C GLY A 294 14.30 36.14 8.15
N THR A 295 13.61 35.03 7.97
CA THR A 295 12.73 34.42 8.98
C THR A 295 13.12 32.96 9.18
N GLU A 296 13.15 32.54 10.43
CA GLU A 296 13.43 31.17 10.86
C GLU A 296 12.12 30.43 11.11
N TYR A 297 11.99 29.22 10.57
CA TYR A 297 10.82 28.37 10.71
C TYR A 297 11.17 27.03 11.31
N PHE A 298 10.24 26.51 12.11
CA PHE A 298 10.31 25.19 12.72
C PHE A 298 9.05 24.40 12.34
N GLN A 299 9.23 23.16 11.87
CA GLN A 299 8.15 22.26 11.53
C GLN A 299 8.43 20.88 12.13
N TYR A 300 7.87 20.64 13.30
CA TYR A 300 8.04 19.38 14.02
C TYR A 300 6.90 18.43 13.71
N CYS A 301 7.24 17.17 13.41
CA CYS A 301 6.27 16.11 13.19
C CYS A 301 6.34 15.07 14.31
N THR A 302 5.21 14.44 14.60
CA THR A 302 5.12 13.40 15.62
C THR A 302 5.79 12.12 15.15
N ALA A 303 6.74 11.61 15.91
CA ALA A 303 7.27 10.27 15.74
C ALA A 303 6.27 9.27 16.31
N ILE A 304 5.52 8.60 15.43
CA ILE A 304 4.65 7.50 15.82
C ILE A 304 5.47 6.19 15.98
N PRO A 305 4.95 5.19 16.71
CA PRO A 305 5.64 3.90 16.81
C PRO A 305 5.83 3.27 15.43
N VAL A 306 6.96 2.56 15.24
CA VAL A 306 7.24 1.86 13.99
C VAL A 306 6.21 0.78 13.72
N ALA A 307 5.96 0.47 12.44
CA ALA A 307 4.88 -0.43 12.02
C ALA A 307 4.93 -1.82 12.69
N ALA A 308 6.13 -2.40 12.86
CA ALA A 308 6.29 -3.66 13.57
C ALA A 308 5.78 -3.58 15.02
N LEU A 309 5.99 -2.45 15.73
CA LEU A 309 5.47 -2.25 17.08
C LEU A 309 3.95 -2.02 17.07
N LEU A 310 3.44 -1.22 16.13
CA LEU A 310 1.99 -1.00 15.98
C LEU A 310 1.25 -2.34 15.77
N ALA A 311 1.78 -3.21 14.93
CA ALA A 311 1.19 -4.54 14.67
C ALA A 311 1.17 -5.43 15.93
N GLN A 312 2.20 -5.36 16.80
CA GLN A 312 2.24 -6.09 18.08
C GLN A 312 1.11 -5.68 19.03
N SER A 313 0.53 -4.50 18.83
CA SER A 313 -0.62 -4.06 19.63
C SER A 313 -1.90 -4.84 19.32
N TRP A 314 -2.04 -5.41 18.14
CA TRP A 314 -3.29 -6.04 17.63
C TRP A 314 -4.51 -5.11 17.75
N ASN A 315 -4.29 -3.80 17.73
CA ASN A 315 -5.32 -2.79 18.01
C ASN A 315 -5.52 -1.86 16.80
N MET A 316 -6.46 -2.22 15.95
CA MET A 316 -6.75 -1.48 14.72
C MET A 316 -7.26 -0.06 14.98
N ASP A 317 -7.96 0.17 16.08
CA ASP A 317 -8.43 1.50 16.47
C ASP A 317 -7.27 2.41 16.89
N LEU A 318 -6.27 1.86 17.59
CA LEU A 318 -5.05 2.59 17.93
C LEU A 318 -4.26 2.97 16.69
N ILE A 319 -4.07 2.03 15.77
CA ILE A 319 -3.37 2.28 14.49
C ILE A 319 -4.11 3.36 13.69
N ARG A 320 -5.44 3.27 13.60
CA ARG A 320 -6.26 4.30 12.95
C ARG A 320 -6.08 5.69 13.59
N LYS A 321 -5.95 5.76 14.91
CA LYS A 321 -5.66 7.02 15.62
C LYS A 321 -4.26 7.56 15.32
N CYS A 322 -3.26 6.69 15.17
CA CYS A 322 -1.93 7.10 14.73
C CYS A 322 -2.00 7.72 13.32
N GLY A 323 -2.74 7.10 12.41
CA GLY A 323 -3.00 7.68 11.08
C GLY A 323 -3.73 9.03 11.15
N ASP A 324 -4.72 9.19 12.03
CA ASP A 324 -5.44 10.46 12.24
C ASP A 324 -4.50 11.59 12.70
N ILE A 325 -3.54 11.30 13.58
CA ILE A 325 -2.53 12.29 14.01
C ILE A 325 -1.66 12.73 12.82
N VAL A 326 -1.16 11.77 12.05
CA VAL A 326 -0.37 12.09 10.84
C VAL A 326 -1.21 12.88 9.83
N GLY A 327 -2.49 12.55 9.68
CA GLY A 327 -3.43 13.28 8.82
C GLY A 327 -3.59 14.74 9.23
N LYS A 328 -3.69 15.04 10.54
CA LYS A 328 -3.73 16.42 11.05
C LYS A 328 -2.45 17.20 10.72
N GLU A 329 -1.29 16.55 10.87
CA GLU A 329 -0.01 17.17 10.50
C GLU A 329 0.11 17.37 8.98
N MET A 330 -0.42 16.44 8.16
CA MET A 330 -0.50 16.62 6.72
C MET A 330 -1.35 17.82 6.32
N GLU A 331 -2.49 18.06 7.00
CA GLU A 331 -3.30 19.26 6.79
C GLU A 331 -2.52 20.53 7.15
N GLU A 332 -1.79 20.52 8.26
CA GLU A 332 -1.02 21.68 8.72
C GLU A 332 0.12 22.02 7.75
N PHE A 333 0.85 21.00 7.26
CA PHE A 333 1.97 21.20 6.35
C PHE A 333 1.57 21.12 4.85
N HIS A 334 0.27 21.08 4.58
CA HIS A 334 -0.29 21.05 3.22
C HIS A 334 0.20 19.87 2.36
N ILE A 335 0.43 18.71 2.99
CA ILE A 335 0.88 17.47 2.35
C ILE A 335 -0.35 16.68 1.87
N SER A 336 -0.41 16.32 0.60
CA SER A 336 -1.54 15.57 0.05
C SER A 336 -1.34 14.05 0.11
N VAL A 337 -0.10 13.57 -0.04
CA VAL A 337 0.19 12.13 -0.06
C VAL A 337 1.29 11.78 0.92
N TRP A 338 0.98 10.90 1.86
CA TRP A 338 1.97 10.27 2.72
C TRP A 338 2.50 9.00 2.08
N LEU A 339 3.83 8.92 1.88
CA LEU A 339 4.50 7.76 1.27
C LEU A 339 4.64 6.61 2.29
N ALA A 340 3.52 6.19 2.81
CA ALA A 340 3.33 5.13 3.80
C ALA A 340 1.87 4.65 3.77
N PRO A 341 1.54 3.54 4.47
CA PRO A 341 2.44 2.67 5.21
C PRO A 341 3.26 1.74 4.32
N GLY A 342 4.45 1.33 4.83
CA GLY A 342 5.16 0.17 4.33
C GLY A 342 4.49 -1.11 4.83
N MET A 343 4.33 -2.13 3.96
CA MET A 343 3.55 -3.30 4.35
C MET A 343 4.02 -4.63 3.74
N ASN A 344 5.26 -4.69 3.27
CA ASN A 344 5.83 -5.95 2.79
C ASN A 344 5.91 -6.98 3.92
N ILE A 345 5.92 -8.26 3.53
CA ILE A 345 5.97 -9.36 4.48
C ILE A 345 7.36 -9.48 5.12
N HIS A 346 7.45 -9.71 6.43
CA HIS A 346 8.68 -10.06 7.15
C HIS A 346 9.17 -11.46 6.71
N ARG A 347 9.68 -11.56 5.48
CA ARG A 347 10.12 -12.83 4.89
C ARG A 347 11.47 -13.28 5.45
N ASN A 348 12.38 -12.33 5.62
CA ASN A 348 13.71 -12.56 6.15
C ASN A 348 13.93 -11.64 7.37
N PRO A 349 14.27 -12.16 8.55
CA PRO A 349 14.50 -11.35 9.75
C PRO A 349 15.68 -10.39 9.60
N LEU A 350 16.58 -10.63 8.65
CA LEU A 350 17.72 -9.74 8.36
C LEU A 350 17.37 -8.60 7.37
N CYS A 351 16.15 -8.52 6.87
CA CYS A 351 15.74 -7.39 6.04
C CYS A 351 15.77 -6.09 6.85
N GLY A 352 16.58 -5.13 6.40
CA GLY A 352 16.83 -3.87 7.11
C GLY A 352 15.61 -2.97 7.26
N ARG A 353 14.54 -3.21 6.49
CA ARG A 353 13.29 -2.43 6.53
C ARG A 353 12.13 -3.10 7.27
N ASN A 354 12.34 -4.25 7.91
CA ASN A 354 11.27 -4.92 8.67
C ASN A 354 10.67 -4.04 9.79
N PHE A 355 11.41 -3.06 10.31
CA PHE A 355 10.87 -2.15 11.33
C PHE A 355 9.69 -1.31 10.82
N GLU A 356 9.70 -0.92 9.54
CA GLU A 356 8.64 -0.12 8.91
C GLU A 356 7.51 -0.96 8.29
N TYR A 357 7.63 -2.30 8.33
CA TYR A 357 6.63 -3.25 7.88
C TYR A 357 5.91 -3.87 9.07
N TYR A 358 4.65 -4.30 8.90
CA TYR A 358 3.83 -4.70 10.03
C TYR A 358 4.11 -6.13 10.52
N SER A 359 4.09 -7.13 9.64
CA SER A 359 4.06 -8.54 10.04
C SER A 359 4.57 -9.49 8.95
N GLU A 360 4.88 -10.73 9.35
CA GLU A 360 5.00 -11.87 8.43
C GLU A 360 3.64 -12.41 7.97
N ASP A 361 2.57 -12.15 8.73
CA ASP A 361 1.21 -12.58 8.39
C ASP A 361 0.52 -11.54 7.51
N PRO A 362 0.05 -11.93 6.30
CA PRO A 362 -0.55 -11.00 5.36
C PRO A 362 -1.89 -10.41 5.81
N LEU A 363 -2.66 -11.13 6.65
CA LEU A 363 -3.90 -10.59 7.20
C LEU A 363 -3.60 -9.46 8.19
N VAL A 364 -2.64 -9.67 9.09
CA VAL A 364 -2.20 -8.65 10.05
C VAL A 364 -1.66 -7.43 9.30
N ALA A 365 -0.74 -7.64 8.34
CA ALA A 365 -0.16 -6.56 7.56
C ALA A 365 -1.24 -5.76 6.81
N GLY A 366 -2.17 -6.43 6.13
CA GLY A 366 -3.24 -5.79 5.39
C GLY A 366 -4.24 -5.03 6.27
N MET A 367 -4.62 -5.60 7.41
CA MET A 367 -5.55 -4.95 8.36
C MET A 367 -4.91 -3.74 9.04
N CYS A 368 -3.63 -3.81 9.40
CA CYS A 368 -2.89 -2.67 9.95
C CYS A 368 -2.78 -1.54 8.92
N ALA A 369 -2.37 -1.84 7.69
CA ALA A 369 -2.27 -0.87 6.62
C ALA A 369 -3.63 -0.22 6.28
N ALA A 370 -4.71 -1.02 6.29
CA ALA A 370 -6.05 -0.51 6.10
C ALA A 370 -6.51 0.42 7.24
N ALA A 371 -6.16 0.10 8.49
CA ALA A 371 -6.49 0.92 9.65
C ALA A 371 -5.76 2.27 9.60
N ASP A 372 -4.47 2.26 9.29
CA ASP A 372 -3.64 3.45 9.14
C ASP A 372 -4.14 4.34 7.99
N THR A 373 -4.36 3.75 6.81
CA THR A 373 -4.95 4.43 5.65
C THR A 373 -6.29 5.10 5.98
N ARG A 374 -7.18 4.42 6.71
CA ARG A 374 -8.46 5.00 7.13
C ARG A 374 -8.31 6.16 8.11
N GLY A 375 -7.28 6.13 8.95
CA GLY A 375 -6.94 7.24 9.84
C GLY A 375 -6.57 8.47 9.04
N ILE A 376 -5.60 8.34 8.14
CA ILE A 376 -5.16 9.41 7.23
C ILE A 376 -6.32 9.92 6.35
N GLN A 377 -7.01 9.02 5.66
CA GLN A 377 -8.06 9.38 4.69
C GLN A 377 -9.39 9.79 5.33
N SER A 378 -9.45 9.90 6.67
CA SER A 378 -10.54 10.60 7.35
C SER A 378 -10.46 12.12 7.16
N HIS A 379 -9.32 12.64 6.71
CA HIS A 379 -9.08 14.02 6.33
C HIS A 379 -9.28 14.20 4.83
N ALA A 380 -10.03 15.22 4.43
CA ALA A 380 -10.37 15.45 3.02
C ALA A 380 -9.12 15.86 2.20
N GLY A 381 -8.99 15.29 1.00
CA GLY A 381 -7.91 15.64 0.08
C GLY A 381 -6.53 15.08 0.44
N ILE A 382 -6.46 14.19 1.43
CA ILE A 382 -5.24 13.59 1.95
C ILE A 382 -5.32 12.06 1.80
N GLY A 383 -4.20 11.42 1.49
CA GLY A 383 -4.17 9.98 1.36
C GLY A 383 -2.80 9.34 1.53
N THR A 384 -2.82 8.02 1.52
CA THR A 384 -1.63 7.17 1.67
C THR A 384 -1.12 6.67 0.33
N SER A 385 0.17 6.33 0.31
CA SER A 385 0.81 5.52 -0.71
C SER A 385 1.30 4.23 -0.07
N ILE A 386 0.51 3.16 -0.16
CA ILE A 386 0.94 1.86 0.38
C ILE A 386 2.12 1.33 -0.43
N LYS A 387 3.15 0.78 0.26
CA LYS A 387 4.42 0.42 -0.35
C LYS A 387 5.07 -0.81 0.29
N HIS A 388 6.00 -1.47 -0.38
CA HIS A 388 6.45 -1.31 -1.77
C HIS A 388 5.86 -2.45 -2.59
N PHE A 389 5.12 -2.16 -3.61
CA PHE A 389 4.31 -3.11 -4.36
C PHE A 389 5.10 -3.69 -5.55
N ALA A 390 5.59 -4.94 -5.45
CA ALA A 390 5.45 -5.88 -4.37
C ALA A 390 6.77 -6.66 -4.14
N ALA A 391 6.76 -7.48 -3.07
CA ALA A 391 7.84 -8.41 -2.75
C ALA A 391 9.21 -7.78 -2.46
N ASN A 392 9.26 -6.55 -1.93
CA ASN A 392 10.50 -5.93 -1.44
C ASN A 392 10.85 -6.51 -0.05
N ASN A 393 11.44 -7.70 -0.02
CA ASN A 393 11.67 -8.47 1.19
C ASN A 393 13.13 -8.58 1.62
N GLN A 394 14.04 -7.89 0.90
CA GLN A 394 15.45 -7.71 1.25
C GLN A 394 15.95 -6.37 0.75
N GLU A 395 17.00 -5.84 1.42
CA GLU A 395 17.64 -4.58 1.04
C GLU A 395 18.95 -4.79 0.27
N ASP A 396 19.58 -5.96 0.40
CA ASP A 396 20.73 -6.32 -0.42
C ASP A 396 20.33 -6.38 -1.88
N ASN A 397 21.00 -5.56 -2.71
CA ASN A 397 20.77 -5.47 -4.14
C ASN A 397 19.29 -5.14 -4.50
N ARG A 398 18.59 -4.40 -3.66
CA ARG A 398 17.14 -4.14 -3.77
C ARG A 398 16.69 -3.58 -5.11
N MET A 399 17.58 -2.86 -5.82
CA MET A 399 17.28 -2.27 -7.13
C MET A 399 17.19 -3.31 -8.26
N TYR A 400 17.82 -4.49 -8.07
CA TYR A 400 18.00 -5.47 -9.16
C TYR A 400 17.82 -6.92 -8.71
N VAL A 401 17.45 -7.16 -7.47
CA VAL A 401 17.14 -8.52 -7.02
C VAL A 401 15.92 -9.05 -7.78
N ASN A 402 16.03 -10.27 -8.27
CA ASN A 402 14.93 -10.97 -8.91
C ASN A 402 14.35 -12.01 -7.96
N GLU A 403 13.17 -11.75 -7.46
CA GLU A 403 12.45 -12.64 -6.55
C GLU A 403 11.77 -13.75 -7.34
N HIS A 404 12.18 -15.00 -7.10
CA HIS A 404 11.56 -16.18 -7.70
C HIS A 404 10.42 -16.68 -6.82
N ILE A 405 9.19 -16.46 -7.25
CA ILE A 405 7.99 -16.72 -6.44
C ILE A 405 6.96 -17.45 -7.29
N SER A 406 6.35 -18.53 -6.76
CA SER A 406 5.23 -19.19 -7.42
C SER A 406 3.99 -18.28 -7.45
N GLU A 407 3.12 -18.52 -8.41
CA GLU A 407 1.83 -17.80 -8.52
C GLU A 407 1.03 -17.86 -7.22
N ARG A 408 0.97 -19.04 -6.60
CA ARG A 408 0.27 -19.25 -5.35
C ARG A 408 0.87 -18.46 -4.21
N ALA A 409 2.19 -18.54 -4.02
CA ALA A 409 2.87 -17.81 -2.95
C ALA A 409 2.74 -16.29 -3.16
N MET A 410 2.83 -15.82 -4.41
CA MET A 410 2.62 -14.41 -4.74
C MET A 410 1.24 -13.95 -4.28
N ARG A 411 0.18 -14.71 -4.59
CA ARG A 411 -1.21 -14.35 -4.27
C ARG A 411 -1.58 -14.52 -2.80
N GLU A 412 -1.19 -15.64 -2.18
CA GLU A 412 -1.60 -15.98 -0.82
C GLU A 412 -0.78 -15.25 0.25
N ILE A 413 0.46 -14.82 -0.07
CA ILE A 413 1.40 -14.24 0.90
C ILE A 413 1.77 -12.80 0.52
N TYR A 414 2.48 -12.61 -0.61
CA TYR A 414 3.11 -11.32 -0.91
C TYR A 414 2.12 -10.24 -1.34
N LEU A 415 1.05 -10.61 -2.04
CA LEU A 415 0.02 -9.70 -2.50
C LEU A 415 -1.19 -9.60 -1.56
N LYS A 416 -1.41 -10.63 -0.73
CA LYS A 416 -2.63 -10.73 0.11
C LYS A 416 -2.83 -9.52 1.02
N GLY A 417 -1.78 -9.01 1.63
CA GLY A 417 -1.86 -7.80 2.47
C GLY A 417 -2.29 -6.58 1.66
N PHE A 418 -1.74 -6.39 0.46
CA PHE A 418 -2.12 -5.28 -0.44
C PHE A 418 -3.56 -5.41 -0.92
N GLU A 419 -4.00 -6.62 -1.29
CA GLU A 419 -5.41 -6.90 -1.64
C GLU A 419 -6.36 -6.47 -0.52
N ILE A 420 -6.04 -6.84 0.73
CA ILE A 420 -6.84 -6.47 1.91
C ILE A 420 -6.88 -4.95 2.08
N ALA A 421 -5.73 -4.28 2.00
CA ALA A 421 -5.65 -2.82 2.15
C ALA A 421 -6.46 -2.10 1.05
N VAL A 422 -6.32 -2.51 -0.21
CA VAL A 422 -7.07 -1.93 -1.34
C VAL A 422 -8.57 -2.15 -1.16
N LYS A 423 -9.02 -3.39 -0.97
CA LYS A 423 -10.45 -3.72 -0.86
C LYS A 423 -11.11 -3.14 0.39
N THR A 424 -10.33 -2.87 1.44
CA THR A 424 -10.84 -2.41 2.74
C THR A 424 -10.80 -0.88 2.89
N ALA A 425 -9.75 -0.22 2.40
CA ALA A 425 -9.51 1.20 2.67
C ALA A 425 -9.35 2.06 1.40
N GLN A 426 -9.16 1.48 0.21
CA GLN A 426 -8.91 2.21 -1.04
C GLN A 426 -7.85 3.30 -0.85
N PRO A 427 -6.56 2.94 -0.66
CA PRO A 427 -5.50 3.93 -0.52
C PRO A 427 -5.47 4.86 -1.73
N MET A 428 -5.16 6.13 -1.51
CA MET A 428 -5.15 7.14 -2.58
C MET A 428 -4.14 6.79 -3.67
N THR A 429 -3.00 6.19 -3.29
CA THR A 429 -1.95 5.78 -4.22
C THR A 429 -1.28 4.46 -3.79
N ILE A 430 -0.54 3.86 -4.73
CA ILE A 430 0.36 2.73 -4.49
C ILE A 430 1.74 3.09 -5.02
N MET A 431 2.80 2.73 -4.29
CA MET A 431 4.19 2.84 -4.77
C MET A 431 4.70 1.46 -5.19
N SER A 432 5.12 1.32 -6.45
CA SER A 432 5.79 0.11 -6.93
C SER A 432 7.16 -0.06 -6.27
N SER A 433 7.68 -1.29 -6.23
CA SER A 433 8.98 -1.58 -5.66
C SER A 433 10.10 -1.52 -6.70
N TYR A 434 11.36 -1.57 -6.23
CA TYR A 434 12.53 -1.58 -7.12
C TYR A 434 12.80 -2.94 -7.76
N ASN A 435 12.55 -4.02 -7.01
CA ASN A 435 12.95 -5.37 -7.36
C ASN A 435 12.20 -5.93 -8.58
N LEU A 436 12.70 -7.04 -9.09
CA LEU A 436 12.00 -7.85 -10.07
C LEU A 436 11.24 -8.99 -9.39
N VAL A 437 10.19 -9.45 -10.04
CA VAL A 437 9.49 -10.70 -9.73
C VAL A 437 9.48 -11.56 -10.99
N ASN A 438 10.03 -12.76 -10.90
CA ASN A 438 10.10 -13.71 -12.01
C ASN A 438 10.65 -13.11 -13.32
N GLY A 439 11.67 -12.25 -13.19
CA GLY A 439 12.35 -11.63 -14.33
C GLY A 439 11.73 -10.33 -14.84
N VAL A 440 10.61 -9.85 -14.25
CA VAL A 440 9.94 -8.62 -14.64
C VAL A 440 10.07 -7.58 -13.53
N HIS A 441 10.53 -6.37 -13.87
CA HIS A 441 10.52 -5.25 -12.91
C HIS A 441 9.09 -4.99 -12.43
N THR A 442 8.88 -4.90 -11.13
CA THR A 442 7.56 -4.63 -10.57
C THR A 442 6.96 -3.33 -11.11
N ALA A 443 7.82 -2.33 -11.33
CA ALA A 443 7.42 -1.06 -11.92
C ALA A 443 6.94 -1.17 -13.39
N ASN A 444 7.33 -2.22 -14.10
CA ASN A 444 6.98 -2.47 -15.50
C ASN A 444 6.00 -3.65 -15.68
N SER A 445 5.43 -4.15 -14.58
CA SER A 445 4.55 -5.32 -14.62
C SER A 445 3.08 -4.91 -14.77
N HIS A 446 2.56 -5.00 -15.99
CA HIS A 446 1.12 -4.82 -16.25
C HIS A 446 0.27 -5.80 -15.42
N ASP A 447 0.72 -7.04 -15.29
CA ASP A 447 0.01 -8.08 -14.55
C ASP A 447 -0.09 -7.74 -13.06
N LEU A 448 0.94 -7.10 -12.50
CA LEU A 448 0.92 -6.64 -11.10
C LEU A 448 0.08 -5.36 -10.94
N LEU A 449 0.40 -4.31 -11.72
CA LEU A 449 -0.11 -2.97 -11.49
C LEU A 449 -1.51 -2.72 -12.06
N THR A 450 -1.86 -3.42 -13.13
CA THR A 450 -3.17 -3.31 -13.77
C THR A 450 -4.01 -4.55 -13.51
N ALA A 451 -3.60 -5.73 -13.92
CA ALA A 451 -4.43 -6.92 -13.82
C ALA A 451 -4.74 -7.29 -12.35
N ALA A 452 -3.74 -7.39 -11.47
CA ALA A 452 -3.99 -7.71 -10.06
C ALA A 452 -4.58 -6.52 -9.30
N ALA A 453 -3.91 -5.36 -9.29
CA ALA A 453 -4.34 -4.25 -8.45
C ALA A 453 -5.67 -3.63 -8.89
N ARG A 454 -5.89 -3.45 -10.19
CA ARG A 454 -7.08 -2.77 -10.72
C ARG A 454 -8.20 -3.72 -11.09
N ASP A 455 -7.90 -4.73 -11.92
CA ASP A 455 -8.97 -5.59 -12.45
C ASP A 455 -9.46 -6.60 -11.41
N GLU A 456 -8.57 -7.15 -10.57
CA GLU A 456 -8.99 -8.11 -9.53
C GLU A 456 -9.43 -7.43 -8.23
N TRP A 457 -8.80 -6.31 -7.83
CA TRP A 457 -9.07 -5.69 -6.52
C TRP A 457 -9.86 -4.40 -6.59
N GLY A 458 -9.93 -3.76 -7.77
CA GLY A 458 -10.66 -2.52 -7.97
C GLY A 458 -9.92 -1.28 -7.45
N PHE A 459 -8.59 -1.26 -7.47
CA PHE A 459 -7.81 -0.09 -7.09
C PHE A 459 -8.12 1.10 -8.00
N ALA A 460 -8.55 2.22 -7.43
CA ALA A 460 -9.04 3.38 -8.17
C ALA A 460 -8.04 4.55 -8.25
N GLY A 461 -7.01 4.57 -7.41
CA GLY A 461 -6.00 5.63 -7.36
C GLY A 461 -4.95 5.56 -8.47
N TYR A 462 -3.86 6.31 -8.32
CA TYR A 462 -2.72 6.17 -9.22
C TYR A 462 -1.58 5.36 -8.59
N VAL A 463 -0.77 4.74 -9.45
CA VAL A 463 0.48 4.07 -9.05
C VAL A 463 1.64 5.02 -9.33
N MET A 464 2.57 5.13 -8.38
CA MET A 464 3.85 5.81 -8.58
C MET A 464 5.02 4.84 -8.53
N THR A 465 6.14 5.19 -9.14
CA THR A 465 7.39 4.47 -8.93
C THR A 465 7.98 4.77 -7.54
N ASP A 466 8.77 3.86 -7.01
CA ASP A 466 9.78 4.27 -6.03
C ASP A 466 10.83 5.17 -6.72
N TRP A 467 11.59 5.96 -5.95
CA TRP A 467 12.42 7.05 -6.45
C TRP A 467 13.55 6.56 -7.36
N GLY A 468 13.54 7.01 -8.62
CA GLY A 468 14.55 6.66 -9.61
C GLY A 468 14.45 5.25 -10.16
N THR A 469 13.32 4.57 -10.03
CA THR A 469 13.12 3.20 -10.57
C THR A 469 13.15 3.17 -12.09
N SER A 470 12.47 4.12 -12.75
CA SER A 470 12.45 4.22 -14.21
C SER A 470 13.66 5.01 -14.68
N GLU A 471 14.60 4.30 -15.27
CA GLU A 471 15.89 4.82 -15.68
C GLU A 471 16.71 5.54 -14.62
N ASP A 472 17.77 4.96 -14.39
CA ASP A 472 19.03 5.62 -14.15
C ASP A 472 19.09 6.59 -12.98
N MET A 473 18.87 6.11 -11.85
CA MET A 473 19.86 6.42 -10.80
C MET A 473 21.27 6.00 -11.31
N SER A 474 21.42 5.89 -12.65
CA SER A 474 22.66 5.47 -13.31
C SER A 474 23.84 6.37 -13.00
N GLY A 475 23.60 7.63 -12.65
CA GLY A 475 24.66 8.51 -12.19
C GLY A 475 25.07 8.27 -10.74
N LEU A 476 24.17 7.92 -9.84
CA LEU A 476 24.45 7.85 -8.40
C LEU A 476 24.56 6.43 -7.85
N PHE A 477 23.78 5.48 -8.40
CA PHE A 477 23.74 4.09 -7.96
C PHE A 477 23.91 3.08 -9.10
N ALA A 478 24.20 3.53 -10.31
CA ALA A 478 24.58 2.67 -11.43
C ALA A 478 25.90 1.99 -11.16
N TYR A 479 25.86 1.11 -10.23
CA TYR A 479 26.89 0.11 -10.19
C TYR A 479 26.77 -0.64 -11.52
N LYS A 480 27.93 -0.89 -12.12
CA LYS A 480 28.14 -1.63 -13.36
C LYS A 480 27.64 -3.07 -13.24
N TYR A 481 26.32 -3.24 -13.00
CA TYR A 481 25.72 -4.55 -13.00
C TYR A 481 25.45 -4.98 -14.45
N ASN A 482 25.93 -6.14 -14.77
CA ASN A 482 25.51 -6.81 -16.01
C ASN A 482 24.08 -7.31 -15.79
N LEU A 483 23.10 -6.47 -16.10
CA LEU A 483 21.69 -6.75 -15.81
C LEU A 483 21.15 -7.80 -16.76
N LYS A 484 20.87 -8.99 -16.24
CA LYS A 484 20.27 -10.08 -16.99
C LYS A 484 18.92 -9.70 -17.63
N TYR A 485 18.14 -8.86 -16.94
CA TYR A 485 16.77 -8.51 -17.31
C TYR A 485 16.60 -7.07 -17.81
N GLY A 486 17.72 -6.34 -18.02
CA GLY A 486 17.68 -4.94 -18.44
C GLY A 486 17.27 -3.98 -17.32
N HIS A 487 17.03 -2.73 -17.70
CA HIS A 487 16.57 -1.67 -16.82
C HIS A 487 15.06 -1.51 -16.89
N SER A 488 14.46 -0.98 -15.81
CA SER A 488 13.11 -0.45 -15.88
C SER A 488 13.10 0.82 -16.73
N THR A 489 12.10 1.01 -17.57
CA THR A 489 11.99 2.15 -18.50
C THR A 489 10.69 2.91 -18.29
N SER A 490 10.68 4.18 -18.67
CA SER A 490 9.50 5.04 -18.57
C SER A 490 8.36 4.58 -19.45
N ARG A 491 8.68 4.13 -20.66
CA ARG A 491 7.69 3.52 -21.57
C ARG A 491 7.01 2.31 -20.92
N GLU A 492 7.79 1.37 -20.41
CA GLU A 492 7.25 0.16 -19.78
C GLU A 492 6.46 0.48 -18.50
N CYS A 493 6.89 1.49 -17.73
CA CYS A 493 6.11 1.99 -16.59
C CYS A 493 4.72 2.43 -17.02
N VAL A 494 4.62 3.32 -18.00
CA VAL A 494 3.33 3.82 -18.51
C VAL A 494 2.49 2.68 -19.09
N LEU A 495 3.09 1.78 -19.87
CA LEU A 495 2.41 0.59 -20.41
C LEU A 495 1.83 -0.31 -19.32
N ALA A 496 2.55 -0.46 -18.22
CA ALA A 496 2.11 -1.27 -17.09
C ALA A 496 1.00 -0.62 -16.23
N GLY A 497 0.75 0.68 -16.40
CA GLY A 497 -0.14 1.46 -15.53
C GLY A 497 0.52 1.95 -14.24
N ASN A 498 1.86 2.10 -14.26
CA ASN A 498 2.62 2.89 -13.30
C ASN A 498 2.54 4.35 -13.75
N ASP A 499 1.61 5.06 -13.14
CA ASP A 499 1.11 6.30 -13.72
C ASP A 499 2.08 7.48 -13.52
N LEU A 500 2.76 7.58 -12.35
CA LEU A 500 3.63 8.69 -11.97
C LEU A 500 5.06 8.22 -11.70
N GLN A 501 6.02 8.79 -12.40
CA GLN A 501 7.44 8.48 -12.22
C GLN A 501 8.10 9.49 -11.29
N MET A 502 8.64 9.00 -10.19
CA MET A 502 9.24 9.80 -9.14
C MET A 502 10.77 9.60 -9.09
N PRO A 503 11.54 10.62 -8.75
CA PRO A 503 11.16 12.03 -8.53
C PRO A 503 10.85 12.82 -9.80
N GLY A 504 11.00 12.21 -10.97
CA GLY A 504 10.83 12.80 -12.29
C GLY A 504 12.14 13.34 -12.85
N GLN A 505 12.49 12.94 -14.07
CA GLN A 505 13.68 13.37 -14.78
C GLN A 505 13.34 13.72 -16.23
N GLN A 506 14.16 14.57 -16.83
CA GLN A 506 13.94 14.98 -18.23
C GLN A 506 13.99 13.80 -19.20
N GLY A 507 14.89 12.83 -18.95
CA GLY A 507 14.99 11.60 -19.73
C GLY A 507 13.69 10.81 -19.76
N ASN A 508 12.99 10.71 -18.63
CA ASN A 508 11.71 10.00 -18.53
C ASN A 508 10.66 10.63 -19.47
N ARG A 509 10.52 11.97 -19.45
CA ARG A 509 9.58 12.67 -20.34
C ARG A 509 9.92 12.50 -21.80
N GLN A 510 11.20 12.62 -22.15
CA GLN A 510 11.66 12.46 -23.53
C GLN A 510 11.38 11.06 -24.07
N GLU A 511 11.59 10.02 -23.27
CA GLU A 511 11.28 8.63 -23.63
C GLU A 511 9.78 8.44 -23.87
N ILE A 512 8.92 8.93 -22.98
CA ILE A 512 7.45 8.87 -23.15
C ILE A 512 7.02 9.54 -24.47
N ILE A 513 7.48 10.76 -24.72
CA ILE A 513 7.16 11.51 -25.94
C ILE A 513 7.62 10.76 -27.19
N ALA A 514 8.85 10.27 -27.20
CA ALA A 514 9.39 9.50 -28.32
C ALA A 514 8.61 8.21 -28.55
N SER A 515 8.22 7.50 -27.49
CA SER A 515 7.48 6.25 -27.57
C SER A 515 6.05 6.41 -28.10
N VAL A 516 5.41 7.55 -27.83
CA VAL A 516 4.11 7.89 -28.45
C VAL A 516 4.31 8.22 -29.92
N ALA A 517 5.36 8.95 -30.26
CA ALA A 517 5.65 9.37 -31.64
C ALA A 517 5.99 8.19 -32.56
N ASP A 518 6.68 7.18 -32.05
CA ASP A 518 7.03 5.96 -32.81
C ASP A 518 5.96 4.86 -32.75
N GLY A 519 4.89 5.07 -31.97
CA GLY A 519 3.76 4.15 -31.83
C GLY A 519 3.99 2.97 -30.89
N THR A 520 5.09 2.91 -30.15
CA THR A 520 5.37 1.85 -29.17
C THR A 520 4.62 2.07 -27.84
N LEU A 521 4.15 3.30 -27.58
CA LEU A 521 3.26 3.64 -26.47
C LEU A 521 1.92 4.16 -27.01
N PRO A 522 0.80 3.44 -26.82
CA PRO A 522 -0.52 3.91 -27.25
C PRO A 522 -0.93 5.20 -26.52
N LEU A 523 -1.48 6.16 -27.28
CA LEU A 523 -1.95 7.45 -26.74
C LEU A 523 -2.97 7.25 -25.62
N GLY A 524 -3.92 6.32 -25.77
CA GLY A 524 -4.94 6.04 -24.77
C GLY A 524 -4.36 5.55 -23.43
N GLN A 525 -3.22 4.86 -23.47
CA GLN A 525 -2.53 4.44 -22.26
C GLN A 525 -1.92 5.65 -21.51
N LEU A 526 -1.26 6.56 -22.22
CA LEU A 526 -0.73 7.80 -21.63
C LEU A 526 -1.85 8.69 -21.08
N GLN A 527 -2.94 8.85 -21.84
CA GLN A 527 -4.13 9.57 -21.39
C GLN A 527 -4.73 8.95 -20.12
N THR A 528 -4.76 7.64 -20.03
CA THR A 528 -5.27 6.92 -18.86
C THR A 528 -4.39 7.15 -17.62
N CYS A 529 -3.07 7.14 -17.76
CA CYS A 529 -2.15 7.46 -16.67
C CYS A 529 -2.33 8.93 -16.23
N ALA A 530 -2.32 9.88 -17.14
CA ALA A 530 -2.56 11.29 -16.85
C ALA A 530 -3.93 11.51 -16.17
N TYR A 531 -4.98 10.84 -16.66
CA TYR A 531 -6.32 10.88 -16.05
C TYR A 531 -6.32 10.43 -14.58
N ARG A 532 -5.64 9.32 -14.25
CA ARG A 532 -5.59 8.78 -12.89
C ARG A 532 -4.88 9.73 -11.93
N ILE A 533 -3.76 10.32 -12.37
CA ILE A 533 -3.03 11.32 -11.60
C ILE A 533 -3.91 12.55 -11.37
N LEU A 534 -4.45 13.13 -12.43
CA LEU A 534 -5.26 14.34 -12.33
C LEU A 534 -6.57 14.11 -11.56
N ASN A 535 -7.13 12.90 -11.58
CA ASN A 535 -8.30 12.57 -10.75
C ASN A 535 -7.98 12.67 -9.25
N VAL A 536 -6.80 12.27 -8.83
CA VAL A 536 -6.35 12.44 -7.43
C VAL A 536 -5.98 13.90 -7.16
N VAL A 537 -5.22 14.53 -8.04
CA VAL A 537 -4.81 15.94 -7.90
C VAL A 537 -6.01 16.86 -7.70
N LEU A 538 -7.06 16.72 -8.52
CA LEU A 538 -8.25 17.57 -8.46
C LEU A 538 -9.09 17.37 -7.17
N GLN A 539 -8.90 16.29 -6.47
CA GLN A 539 -9.55 15.98 -5.20
C GLN A 539 -8.65 16.25 -3.99
N SER A 540 -7.39 16.62 -4.23
CA SER A 540 -6.39 16.80 -3.18
C SER A 540 -6.54 18.12 -2.45
N LEU A 541 -5.87 18.20 -1.30
CA LEU A 541 -5.73 19.38 -0.44
C LEU A 541 -5.14 20.60 -1.20
N ALA A 542 -4.46 20.38 -2.33
CA ALA A 542 -3.86 21.44 -3.14
C ALA A 542 -4.84 22.52 -3.61
N TYR A 543 -6.14 22.24 -3.61
CA TYR A 543 -7.20 23.20 -3.97
C TYR A 543 -7.85 23.90 -2.78
N ASP A 544 -7.42 23.58 -1.57
CA ASP A 544 -7.90 24.24 -0.36
C ASP A 544 -6.99 25.44 -0.02
N ASP A 545 -7.52 26.40 0.71
CA ASP A 545 -6.73 27.53 1.19
C ASP A 545 -5.63 27.02 2.13
N CYS A 546 -4.39 27.35 1.80
CA CYS A 546 -3.25 27.06 2.63
C CYS A 546 -3.39 27.85 3.94
N LYS A 547 -3.52 27.14 5.06
CA LYS A 547 -3.50 27.78 6.38
C LYS A 547 -2.07 28.20 6.70
N PRO A 548 -1.83 29.39 7.28
CA PRO A 548 -0.50 29.72 7.78
C PRO A 548 -0.12 28.71 8.86
N TYR A 549 1.16 28.41 8.98
CA TYR A 549 1.66 27.54 10.04
C TYR A 549 1.15 28.04 11.40
N GLY A 550 0.58 27.11 12.17
CA GLY A 550 0.18 27.39 13.53
C GLY A 550 1.38 27.49 14.46
N ASP A 551 1.21 28.23 15.55
CA ASP A 551 2.18 28.32 16.65
C ASP A 551 1.81 27.38 17.81
N GLN A 552 0.77 26.56 17.63
CA GLN A 552 0.24 25.65 18.65
C GLN A 552 0.04 24.25 18.12
N PHE A 553 0.70 23.29 18.77
CA PHE A 553 0.53 21.86 18.53
C PHE A 553 -0.36 21.24 19.61
N ASP A 554 -1.26 20.34 19.23
CA ASP A 554 -1.91 19.45 20.18
C ASP A 554 -0.97 18.26 20.52
N LEU A 555 0.13 18.60 21.19
CA LEU A 555 1.11 17.61 21.65
C LEU A 555 0.53 16.62 22.66
N GLU A 556 -0.51 17.00 23.40
CA GLU A 556 -1.09 16.16 24.44
C GLU A 556 -1.79 14.94 23.82
N GLU A 557 -2.57 15.15 22.76
CA GLU A 557 -3.21 14.05 22.03
C GLU A 557 -2.18 13.13 21.38
N ALA A 558 -1.22 13.70 20.66
CA ALA A 558 -0.16 12.94 19.99
C ALA A 558 0.65 12.08 20.98
N VAL A 559 1.08 12.67 22.11
CA VAL A 559 1.80 11.95 23.17
C VAL A 559 0.93 10.86 23.80
N THR A 560 -0.34 11.12 24.01
CA THR A 560 -1.27 10.15 24.63
C THR A 560 -1.47 8.95 23.71
N VAL A 561 -1.71 9.17 22.43
CA VAL A 561 -1.92 8.08 21.45
C VAL A 561 -0.65 7.27 21.22
N THR A 562 0.51 7.93 21.11
CA THR A 562 1.79 7.23 20.87
C THR A 562 2.29 6.46 22.08
N LYS A 563 1.83 6.78 23.28
CA LYS A 563 2.14 6.04 24.52
C LYS A 563 1.15 4.90 24.82
N ALA A 564 -0.02 4.86 24.17
CA ALA A 564 -1.04 3.85 24.40
C ALA A 564 -0.66 2.49 23.80
#